data_dcaf2df14c7806796c528b132ea568fa
#
_entry.id   dcaf2df14c7806796c528b132ea568fa
#
_cell.length_a   1.000
_cell.length_b   1.000
_cell.length_c   1.000
_cell.angle_alpha   90.00
_cell.angle_beta   90.00
_cell.angle_gamma   90.00
#
_symmetry.space_group_name_H-M   'P 1'
#
loop_
_entity.id
_entity.type
_entity.pdbx_description
1 polymer ?
#
loop_
_entity_poly.entity_id
_entity_poly.type
_entity_poly.pdbx_seq_one_letter_code
_entity_poly.pdbx_strand_id
1 'polypeptide(L)'
;MKAIDVPTGKKIYFSSDNHLGAPTRDLSVPREKKFVAWLDTVKVDAAAIFLLGDLFDFWFEYRTVVPKGFTRTLGKLAEISDSGIPIYYFVGNHDLWMNGYFEEELNIPVFHGPQPFLLNGMSFLIGHGDGLGPGDKGYKRMKKVFTNPLSKWLYNWLHPDFGVKLAQYLSVKNKLISGEGDIEFLGEENEWLVQYCKRKLEQQHYDYFVFGHRHLPLEIPLNENSTYLNTGDWISYFTYGEFDGSSLSLKKYGSSPI
;
A
#
# COMPACT_ATOMS: atom_id res chain seq x y z
N MET A 1 5.04 16.45 -11.29
CA MET A 1 3.81 15.77 -10.88
C MET A 1 3.33 14.95 -12.06
N LYS A 2 3.07 13.65 -11.89
CA LYS A 2 2.58 12.80 -12.98
C LYS A 2 1.07 13.02 -13.13
N ALA A 3 0.62 13.29 -14.35
CA ALA A 3 -0.80 13.51 -14.63
C ALA A 3 -1.45 12.24 -15.20
N ILE A 4 -2.67 11.96 -14.77
CA ILE A 4 -3.52 10.87 -15.26
C ILE A 4 -4.92 11.43 -15.47
N ASP A 5 -5.39 11.39 -16.70
CA ASP A 5 -6.76 11.73 -17.02
C ASP A 5 -7.69 10.54 -16.72
N VAL A 6 -8.88 10.85 -16.22
CA VAL A 6 -9.92 9.86 -15.95
C VAL A 6 -11.02 9.99 -16.99
N PRO A 7 -11.04 9.15 -18.01
CA PRO A 7 -12.11 9.17 -19.02
C PRO A 7 -13.49 8.95 -18.38
N THR A 8 -14.52 9.49 -18.98
CA THR A 8 -15.93 9.31 -18.53
C THR A 8 -16.25 7.82 -18.39
N GLY A 9 -16.79 7.45 -17.23
CA GLY A 9 -17.10 6.06 -16.88
C GLY A 9 -15.92 5.22 -16.40
N LYS A 10 -14.71 5.80 -16.34
CA LYS A 10 -13.53 5.16 -15.75
C LYS A 10 -13.26 5.70 -14.34
N LYS A 11 -12.49 4.94 -13.57
CA LYS A 11 -12.17 5.23 -12.18
C LYS A 11 -10.70 4.95 -11.87
N ILE A 12 -10.22 5.53 -10.79
CA ILE A 12 -8.93 5.18 -10.20
C ILE A 12 -9.18 4.49 -8.86
N TYR A 13 -8.46 3.39 -8.61
CA TYR A 13 -8.61 2.57 -7.42
C TYR A 13 -7.35 2.59 -6.57
N PHE A 14 -7.52 2.62 -5.24
CA PHE A 14 -6.45 2.65 -4.26
C PHE A 14 -6.64 1.51 -3.26
N SER A 15 -5.59 0.72 -3.02
CA SER A 15 -5.62 -0.41 -2.08
C SER A 15 -4.29 -0.53 -1.35
N SER A 16 -4.30 -0.97 -0.08
CA SER A 16 -3.10 -1.22 0.72
C SER A 16 -3.30 -2.36 1.70
N ASP A 17 -2.24 -2.69 2.43
CA ASP A 17 -2.26 -3.51 3.65
C ASP A 17 -2.95 -4.87 3.48
N ASN A 18 -2.55 -5.58 2.43
CA ASN A 18 -3.06 -6.93 2.15
C ASN A 18 -2.34 -7.98 3.02
N HIS A 19 -1.07 -7.77 3.37
CA HIS A 19 -0.23 -8.68 4.15
C HIS A 19 -0.34 -10.13 3.71
N LEU A 20 -0.22 -10.37 2.42
CA LEU A 20 -0.26 -11.72 1.88
C LEU A 20 0.91 -12.54 2.43
N GLY A 21 0.61 -13.72 2.92
CA GLY A 21 1.55 -14.59 3.62
C GLY A 21 1.34 -14.68 5.13
N ALA A 22 0.80 -13.65 5.77
CA ALA A 22 0.55 -13.62 7.21
C ALA A 22 -0.89 -14.00 7.59
N PRO A 23 -1.13 -14.43 8.84
CA PRO A 23 -0.15 -14.96 9.78
C PRO A 23 0.32 -16.37 9.39
N THR A 24 -0.46 -17.06 8.54
CA THR A 24 -0.16 -18.37 7.96
C THR A 24 -0.63 -18.41 6.51
N ARG A 25 -0.08 -19.33 5.74
CA ARG A 25 -0.50 -19.53 4.35
C ARG A 25 -1.99 -19.86 4.23
N ASP A 26 -2.51 -20.70 5.12
CA ASP A 26 -3.91 -21.16 5.06
C ASP A 26 -4.90 -20.01 5.29
N LEU A 27 -4.57 -19.07 6.17
CA LEU A 27 -5.36 -17.86 6.40
C LEU A 27 -5.14 -16.80 5.32
N SER A 28 -3.96 -16.76 4.72
CA SER A 28 -3.62 -15.80 3.67
C SER A 28 -4.23 -16.15 2.29
N VAL A 29 -4.29 -17.43 1.93
CA VAL A 29 -4.80 -17.84 0.61
C VAL A 29 -6.26 -17.43 0.34
N PRO A 30 -7.20 -17.55 1.29
CA PRO A 30 -8.55 -16.99 1.11
C PRO A 30 -8.53 -15.48 0.87
N ARG A 31 -7.69 -14.74 1.59
CA ARG A 31 -7.51 -13.28 1.44
C ARG A 31 -6.93 -12.93 0.07
N GLU A 32 -5.88 -13.66 -0.37
CA GLU A 32 -5.33 -13.53 -1.72
C GLU A 32 -6.39 -13.72 -2.79
N LYS A 33 -7.21 -14.78 -2.68
CA LYS A 33 -8.32 -15.04 -3.63
C LYS A 33 -9.34 -13.91 -3.64
N LYS A 34 -9.68 -13.36 -2.48
CA LYS A 34 -10.63 -12.24 -2.35
C LYS A 34 -10.07 -10.97 -3.00
N PHE A 35 -8.79 -10.68 -2.77
CA PHE A 35 -8.11 -9.55 -3.40
C PHE A 35 -8.05 -9.69 -4.94
N VAL A 36 -7.71 -10.87 -5.43
CA VAL A 36 -7.71 -11.16 -6.88
C VAL A 36 -9.09 -11.01 -7.49
N ALA A 37 -10.15 -11.45 -6.80
CA ALA A 37 -11.53 -11.25 -7.25
C ALA A 37 -11.94 -9.76 -7.28
N TRP A 38 -11.44 -8.95 -6.33
CA TRP A 38 -11.60 -7.50 -6.37
C TRP A 38 -10.88 -6.90 -7.58
N LEU A 39 -9.64 -7.30 -7.85
CA LEU A 39 -8.90 -6.85 -9.04
C LEU A 39 -9.66 -7.18 -10.33
N ASP A 40 -10.31 -8.35 -10.41
CA ASP A 40 -11.18 -8.72 -11.54
C ASP A 40 -12.40 -7.80 -11.69
N THR A 41 -12.94 -7.34 -10.58
CA THR A 41 -14.06 -6.40 -10.58
C THR A 41 -13.63 -5.02 -11.05
N VAL A 42 -12.55 -4.47 -10.49
CA VAL A 42 -12.15 -3.08 -10.75
C VAL A 42 -11.46 -2.91 -12.11
N LYS A 43 -10.80 -3.95 -12.66
CA LYS A 43 -10.15 -3.84 -13.98
C LYS A 43 -11.12 -3.49 -15.12
N VAL A 44 -12.43 -3.69 -14.94
CA VAL A 44 -13.45 -3.45 -15.98
C VAL A 44 -13.54 -1.96 -16.31
N ASP A 45 -13.44 -1.11 -15.31
CA ASP A 45 -13.58 0.34 -15.45
C ASP A 45 -12.36 1.14 -14.90
N ALA A 46 -11.27 0.46 -14.54
CA ALA A 46 -10.08 1.13 -14.08
C ALA A 46 -9.43 2.00 -15.18
N ALA A 47 -9.13 3.26 -14.84
CA ALA A 47 -8.20 4.12 -15.55
C ALA A 47 -6.77 3.92 -15.01
N ALA A 48 -6.64 3.62 -13.72
CA ALA A 48 -5.40 3.25 -13.06
C ALA A 48 -5.68 2.55 -11.73
N ILE A 49 -4.71 1.78 -11.24
CA ILE A 49 -4.75 1.13 -9.92
C ILE A 49 -3.50 1.52 -9.13
N PHE A 50 -3.70 1.96 -7.88
CA PHE A 50 -2.63 2.30 -6.96
C PHE A 50 -2.60 1.28 -5.81
N LEU A 51 -1.48 0.58 -5.69
CA LEU A 51 -1.20 -0.33 -4.57
C LEU A 51 -0.27 0.41 -3.61
N LEU A 52 -0.78 0.74 -2.43
CA LEU A 52 -0.11 1.66 -1.51
C LEU A 52 0.76 0.96 -0.46
N GLY A 53 1.33 -0.20 -0.80
CA GLY A 53 2.27 -0.93 0.03
C GLY A 53 1.66 -1.98 0.94
N ASP A 54 2.55 -2.75 1.57
CA ASP A 54 2.21 -3.89 2.43
C ASP A 54 1.28 -4.91 1.73
N LEU A 55 1.50 -5.09 0.41
CA LEU A 55 0.82 -6.14 -0.35
C LEU A 55 1.24 -7.51 0.18
N PHE A 56 2.53 -7.66 0.47
CA PHE A 56 3.10 -8.87 1.07
C PHE A 56 3.49 -8.60 2.53
N ASP A 57 3.32 -9.59 3.39
CA ASP A 57 3.79 -9.50 4.78
C ASP A 57 5.32 -9.53 4.88
N PHE A 58 5.96 -10.04 3.85
CA PHE A 58 7.39 -9.99 3.64
C PHE A 58 7.71 -10.17 2.15
N TRP A 59 8.60 -9.31 1.62
CA TRP A 59 9.14 -9.40 0.28
C TRP A 59 10.62 -9.10 0.27
N PHE A 60 11.40 -9.95 -0.40
CA PHE A 60 12.83 -9.74 -0.64
C PHE A 60 13.20 -10.33 -2.01
N GLU A 61 13.85 -9.55 -2.82
CA GLU A 61 14.32 -9.96 -4.14
C GLU A 61 15.79 -10.38 -4.06
N TYR A 62 16.02 -11.69 -4.14
CA TYR A 62 17.35 -12.23 -4.42
C TYR A 62 17.67 -12.03 -5.90
N ARG A 63 18.93 -12.23 -6.27
CA ARG A 63 19.34 -12.02 -7.66
C ARG A 63 18.54 -12.81 -8.69
N THR A 64 18.10 -14.04 -8.37
CA THR A 64 17.43 -14.96 -9.30
C THR A 64 16.18 -15.61 -8.71
N VAL A 65 15.80 -15.26 -7.48
CA VAL A 65 14.61 -15.85 -6.83
C VAL A 65 13.87 -14.80 -6.01
N VAL A 66 12.56 -14.94 -5.98
CA VAL A 66 11.65 -14.18 -5.11
C VAL A 66 10.93 -15.16 -4.17
N PRO A 67 10.29 -14.70 -3.09
CA PRO A 67 9.52 -15.55 -2.20
C PRO A 67 8.45 -16.33 -2.96
N LYS A 68 8.37 -17.64 -2.74
CA LYS A 68 7.37 -18.48 -3.37
C LYS A 68 5.98 -18.22 -2.81
N GLY A 69 4.98 -18.37 -3.64
CA GLY A 69 3.57 -18.09 -3.33
C GLY A 69 3.09 -16.90 -4.15
N PHE A 70 1.97 -16.35 -3.78
CA PHE A 70 1.40 -15.16 -4.40
C PHE A 70 1.17 -15.24 -5.92
N THR A 71 1.22 -16.45 -6.49
CA THR A 71 1.12 -16.70 -7.93
C THR A 71 -0.16 -16.12 -8.53
N ARG A 72 -1.27 -16.14 -7.78
CA ARG A 72 -2.55 -15.58 -8.24
C ARG A 72 -2.49 -14.07 -8.31
N THR A 73 -1.93 -13.43 -7.28
CA THR A 73 -1.79 -11.97 -7.22
C THR A 73 -0.82 -11.50 -8.29
N LEU A 74 0.37 -12.08 -8.37
CA LEU A 74 1.37 -11.70 -9.38
C LEU A 74 0.85 -11.92 -10.80
N GLY A 75 0.23 -13.07 -11.07
CA GLY A 75 -0.38 -13.35 -12.37
C GLY A 75 -1.54 -12.41 -12.72
N LYS A 76 -2.34 -11.98 -11.73
CA LYS A 76 -3.41 -11.01 -11.96
C LYS A 76 -2.87 -9.62 -12.23
N LEU A 77 -1.82 -9.20 -11.52
CA LEU A 77 -1.16 -7.92 -11.76
C LEU A 77 -0.51 -7.89 -13.16
N ALA A 78 0.14 -9.00 -13.59
CA ALA A 78 0.66 -9.15 -14.93
C ALA A 78 -0.46 -9.02 -15.98
N GLU A 79 -1.55 -9.77 -15.84
CA GLU A 79 -2.73 -9.73 -16.74
C GLU A 79 -3.27 -8.30 -16.90
N ILE A 80 -3.41 -7.55 -15.79
CA ILE A 80 -3.95 -6.19 -15.80
C ILE A 80 -2.95 -5.24 -16.47
N SER A 81 -1.67 -5.34 -16.13
CA SER A 81 -0.61 -4.51 -16.73
C SER A 81 -0.50 -4.78 -18.23
N ASP A 82 -0.50 -6.03 -18.66
CA ASP A 82 -0.46 -6.44 -20.08
C ASP A 82 -1.69 -5.98 -20.85
N SER A 83 -2.84 -5.81 -20.18
CA SER A 83 -4.05 -5.24 -20.80
C SER A 83 -3.97 -3.72 -21.01
N GLY A 84 -2.88 -3.08 -20.58
CA GLY A 84 -2.65 -1.65 -20.73
C GLY A 84 -3.23 -0.77 -19.62
N ILE A 85 -3.75 -1.37 -18.54
CA ILE A 85 -4.20 -0.62 -17.37
C ILE A 85 -2.99 -0.32 -16.48
N PRO A 86 -2.61 0.96 -16.26
CA PRO A 86 -1.46 1.32 -15.46
C PRO A 86 -1.68 0.95 -14.00
N ILE A 87 -0.70 0.27 -13.41
CA ILE A 87 -0.62 -0.01 -11.99
C ILE A 87 0.56 0.78 -11.42
N TYR A 88 0.40 1.37 -10.25
CA TYR A 88 1.44 2.08 -9.50
C TYR A 88 1.61 1.43 -8.15
N TYR A 89 2.85 1.06 -7.80
CA TYR A 89 3.15 0.41 -6.54
C TYR A 89 3.92 1.35 -5.62
N PHE A 90 3.50 1.44 -4.36
CA PHE A 90 4.25 2.09 -3.29
C PHE A 90 4.76 1.05 -2.32
N VAL A 91 5.99 1.19 -1.89
CA VAL A 91 6.60 0.29 -0.93
C VAL A 91 6.10 0.61 0.47
N GLY A 92 5.64 -0.40 1.18
CA GLY A 92 5.31 -0.32 2.60
C GLY A 92 6.46 -0.76 3.50
N ASN A 93 6.20 -0.91 4.78
CA ASN A 93 7.22 -1.32 5.74
C ASN A 93 7.48 -2.85 5.74
N HIS A 94 6.57 -3.66 5.25
CA HIS A 94 6.71 -5.11 5.14
C HIS A 94 7.36 -5.56 3.82
N ASP A 95 7.29 -4.74 2.80
CA ASP A 95 7.86 -5.02 1.48
C ASP A 95 8.92 -3.99 1.05
N LEU A 96 9.68 -3.46 2.03
CA LEU A 96 10.75 -2.47 1.87
C LEU A 96 11.84 -2.87 0.87
N TRP A 97 11.97 -4.15 0.55
CA TRP A 97 13.07 -4.69 -0.24
C TRP A 97 12.68 -5.04 -1.67
N MET A 98 11.70 -4.32 -2.21
CA MET A 98 11.43 -4.25 -3.64
C MET A 98 12.67 -3.70 -4.36
N ASN A 99 13.13 -4.36 -5.42
CA ASN A 99 14.41 -4.04 -6.07
C ASN A 99 14.43 -4.31 -7.58
N GLY A 100 13.30 -4.14 -8.26
CA GLY A 100 13.21 -4.20 -9.72
C GLY A 100 12.27 -5.26 -10.27
N TYR A 101 11.91 -6.29 -9.52
CA TYR A 101 11.05 -7.36 -10.00
C TYR A 101 9.70 -6.86 -10.57
N PHE A 102 9.07 -5.89 -9.90
CA PHE A 102 7.80 -5.33 -10.36
C PHE A 102 7.95 -4.50 -11.63
N GLU A 103 9.04 -3.76 -11.76
CA GLU A 103 9.35 -2.98 -12.96
C GLU A 103 9.74 -3.86 -14.14
N GLU A 104 10.60 -4.85 -13.91
CA GLU A 104 11.19 -5.70 -14.95
C GLU A 104 10.21 -6.76 -15.46
N GLU A 105 9.49 -7.45 -14.53
CA GLU A 105 8.63 -8.58 -14.87
C GLU A 105 7.16 -8.19 -15.08
N LEU A 106 6.69 -7.12 -14.42
CA LEU A 106 5.28 -6.73 -14.44
C LEU A 106 5.02 -5.37 -15.10
N ASN A 107 6.08 -4.64 -15.47
CA ASN A 107 5.99 -3.26 -15.99
C ASN A 107 5.25 -2.31 -15.04
N ILE A 108 5.38 -2.52 -13.72
CA ILE A 108 4.73 -1.75 -12.66
C ILE A 108 5.77 -0.86 -11.99
N PRO A 109 5.72 0.49 -12.12
CA PRO A 109 6.64 1.38 -11.45
C PRO A 109 6.49 1.35 -9.93
N VAL A 110 7.61 1.31 -9.20
CA VAL A 110 7.69 1.22 -7.75
C VAL A 110 8.20 2.51 -7.14
N PHE A 111 7.49 3.02 -6.13
CA PHE A 111 7.83 4.24 -5.40
C PHE A 111 8.17 3.95 -3.94
N HIS A 112 9.33 4.44 -3.49
CA HIS A 112 9.83 4.23 -2.13
C HIS A 112 9.45 5.33 -1.13
N GLY A 113 8.50 6.18 -1.48
CA GLY A 113 7.98 7.26 -0.63
C GLY A 113 6.82 7.98 -1.28
N PRO A 114 6.16 8.90 -0.56
CA PRO A 114 5.01 9.62 -1.08
C PRO A 114 5.33 10.39 -2.36
N GLN A 115 4.41 10.33 -3.33
CA GLN A 115 4.53 11.01 -4.62
C GLN A 115 3.32 11.89 -4.90
N PRO A 116 3.52 13.08 -5.46
CA PRO A 116 2.45 13.92 -5.94
C PRO A 116 1.97 13.49 -7.32
N PHE A 117 0.65 13.37 -7.47
CA PHE A 117 -0.04 13.10 -8.74
C PHE A 117 -1.07 14.18 -9.04
N LEU A 118 -1.37 14.36 -10.32
CA LEU A 118 -2.50 15.15 -10.80
C LEU A 118 -3.49 14.19 -11.44
N LEU A 119 -4.60 13.89 -10.75
CA LEU A 119 -5.62 12.96 -11.22
C LEU A 119 -6.85 13.75 -11.66
N ASN A 120 -7.14 13.72 -12.94
CA ASN A 120 -8.21 14.49 -13.56
C ASN A 120 -8.21 15.98 -13.15
N GLY A 121 -7.02 16.59 -13.04
CA GLY A 121 -6.84 18.00 -12.65
C GLY A 121 -6.82 18.26 -11.13
N MET A 122 -7.11 17.28 -10.30
CA MET A 122 -7.02 17.36 -8.84
C MET A 122 -5.66 16.89 -8.33
N SER A 123 -5.13 17.56 -7.31
CA SER A 123 -3.81 17.29 -6.74
C SER A 123 -3.89 16.25 -5.62
N PHE A 124 -3.14 15.17 -5.77
CA PHE A 124 -3.07 14.06 -4.81
C PHE A 124 -1.65 13.93 -4.26
N LEU A 125 -1.51 13.68 -2.95
CA LEU A 125 -0.30 13.14 -2.36
C LEU A 125 -0.56 11.69 -1.95
N ILE A 126 0.13 10.75 -2.60
CA ILE A 126 -0.15 9.32 -2.49
C ILE A 126 1.09 8.61 -1.93
N GLY A 127 0.90 7.68 -1.00
CA GLY A 127 1.99 6.89 -0.43
C GLY A 127 1.51 5.79 0.51
N HIS A 128 2.45 5.04 1.12
CA HIS A 128 2.08 4.07 2.14
C HIS A 128 1.75 4.74 3.48
N GLY A 129 2.67 5.51 4.02
CA GLY A 129 2.44 6.26 5.25
C GLY A 129 3.45 6.00 6.37
N ASP A 130 4.23 4.94 6.27
CA ASP A 130 5.19 4.52 7.28
C ASP A 130 6.31 5.56 7.53
N GLY A 131 6.58 5.83 8.80
CA GLY A 131 7.66 6.73 9.23
C GLY A 131 7.47 8.21 8.90
N LEU A 132 6.27 8.66 8.49
CA LEU A 132 5.97 10.06 8.17
C LEU A 132 5.62 10.90 9.42
N GLY A 133 5.21 10.24 10.50
CA GLY A 133 4.88 10.89 11.75
C GLY A 133 6.06 11.60 12.42
N PRO A 134 5.80 12.57 13.30
CA PRO A 134 6.85 13.33 13.98
C PRO A 134 7.62 12.49 15.01
N GLY A 135 7.02 11.46 15.60
CA GLY A 135 7.49 10.76 16.79
C GLY A 135 8.27 9.47 16.56
N ASP A 136 8.10 8.79 15.49
CA ASP A 136 8.53 7.39 15.26
C ASP A 136 10.05 7.22 15.04
N LYS A 137 10.84 7.66 16.02
CA LYS A 137 12.31 7.65 15.95
C LYS A 137 12.88 6.23 15.91
N GLY A 138 12.23 5.29 16.61
CA GLY A 138 12.62 3.87 16.65
C GLY A 138 12.48 3.23 15.28
N TYR A 139 11.30 3.32 14.70
CA TYR A 139 11.02 2.81 13.38
C TYR A 139 11.93 3.47 12.30
N LYS A 140 12.08 4.79 12.33
CA LYS A 140 12.95 5.52 11.39
C LYS A 140 14.41 5.04 11.42
N ARG A 141 14.93 4.71 12.62
CA ARG A 141 16.27 4.11 12.76
C ARG A 141 16.30 2.70 12.21
N MET A 142 15.31 1.88 12.53
CA MET A 142 15.19 0.51 12.00
C MET A 142 15.07 0.53 10.47
N LYS A 143 14.23 1.39 9.90
CA LYS A 143 14.09 1.57 8.45
C LYS A 143 15.43 1.91 7.79
N LYS A 144 16.23 2.81 8.39
CA LYS A 144 17.57 3.14 7.89
C LYS A 144 18.52 1.94 7.88
N VAL A 145 18.45 1.06 8.89
CA VAL A 145 19.26 -0.17 8.93
C VAL A 145 18.81 -1.12 7.84
N PHE A 146 17.52 -1.38 7.70
CA PHE A 146 16.99 -2.31 6.69
C PHE A 146 17.15 -1.82 5.26
N THR A 147 17.06 -0.51 5.03
CA THR A 147 17.26 0.06 3.69
C THR A 147 18.74 0.30 3.33
N ASN A 148 19.65 0.09 4.28
CA ASN A 148 21.09 0.25 4.04
C ASN A 148 21.59 -0.80 3.02
N PRO A 149 22.34 -0.39 1.97
CA PRO A 149 22.86 -1.32 0.96
C PRO A 149 23.70 -2.47 1.53
N LEU A 150 24.50 -2.21 2.59
CA LEU A 150 25.28 -3.25 3.25
C LEU A 150 24.41 -4.28 3.95
N SER A 151 23.34 -3.83 4.63
CA SER A 151 22.37 -4.73 5.27
C SER A 151 21.65 -5.60 4.24
N LYS A 152 21.21 -5.02 3.12
CA LYS A 152 20.61 -5.75 1.99
C LYS A 152 21.61 -6.77 1.39
N TRP A 153 22.86 -6.35 1.21
CA TRP A 153 23.91 -7.24 0.70
C TRP A 153 24.19 -8.41 1.64
N LEU A 154 24.32 -8.17 2.95
CA LEU A 154 24.49 -9.23 3.94
C LEU A 154 23.30 -10.19 3.98
N TYR A 155 22.08 -9.66 3.92
CA TYR A 155 20.87 -10.48 3.89
C TYR A 155 20.80 -11.36 2.63
N ASN A 156 21.26 -10.86 1.49
CA ASN A 156 21.29 -11.60 0.22
C ASN A 156 22.19 -12.87 0.27
N TRP A 157 23.11 -12.95 1.22
CA TRP A 157 23.93 -14.15 1.46
C TRP A 157 23.24 -15.20 2.33
N LEU A 158 22.13 -14.86 2.97
CA LEU A 158 21.34 -15.86 3.70
C LEU A 158 20.62 -16.77 2.69
N HIS A 159 20.64 -18.08 2.99
CA HIS A 159 19.85 -19.00 2.19
C HIS A 159 18.38 -18.56 2.20
N PRO A 160 17.67 -18.48 1.05
CA PRO A 160 16.31 -17.97 0.97
C PRO A 160 15.33 -18.58 1.97
N ASP A 161 15.38 -19.90 2.18
CA ASP A 161 14.51 -20.60 3.13
C ASP A 161 14.72 -20.14 4.58
N PHE A 162 15.95 -19.79 4.95
CA PHE A 162 16.26 -19.26 6.28
C PHE A 162 15.88 -17.79 6.39
N GLY A 163 16.25 -16.99 5.39
CA GLY A 163 15.95 -15.57 5.35
C GLY A 163 14.45 -15.30 5.43
N VAL A 164 13.66 -15.95 4.58
CA VAL A 164 12.19 -15.79 4.57
C VAL A 164 11.55 -16.20 5.90
N LYS A 165 11.96 -17.35 6.48
CA LYS A 165 11.45 -17.80 7.79
C LYS A 165 11.80 -16.83 8.92
N LEU A 166 13.03 -16.32 8.93
CA LEU A 166 13.47 -15.35 9.93
C LEU A 166 12.67 -14.05 9.84
N ALA A 167 12.48 -13.54 8.64
CA ALA A 167 11.72 -12.30 8.42
C ALA A 167 10.24 -12.46 8.79
N GLN A 168 9.61 -13.56 8.40
CA GLN A 168 8.23 -13.88 8.80
C GLN A 168 8.08 -13.99 10.32
N TYR A 169 9.03 -14.66 11.00
CA TYR A 169 9.04 -14.74 12.45
C TYR A 169 9.12 -13.36 13.11
N LEU A 170 10.00 -12.49 12.61
CA LEU A 170 10.16 -11.13 13.12
C LEU A 170 8.93 -10.26 12.83
N SER A 171 8.30 -10.40 11.65
CA SER A 171 7.07 -9.70 11.29
C SER A 171 5.92 -10.06 12.24
N VAL A 172 5.66 -11.35 12.43
CA VAL A 172 4.59 -11.82 13.32
C VAL A 172 4.83 -11.38 14.77
N LYS A 173 6.08 -11.45 15.25
CA LYS A 173 6.44 -11.02 16.60
C LYS A 173 6.23 -9.51 16.79
N ASN A 174 6.58 -8.70 15.81
CA ASN A 174 6.36 -7.25 15.88
C ASN A 174 4.86 -6.90 15.89
N LYS A 175 4.04 -7.58 15.10
CA LYS A 175 2.57 -7.39 15.12
C LYS A 175 1.94 -7.74 16.46
N LEU A 176 2.43 -8.78 17.15
CA LEU A 176 1.97 -9.13 18.49
C LEU A 176 2.36 -8.09 19.56
N ILE A 177 3.41 -7.30 19.31
CA ILE A 177 3.88 -6.26 20.23
C ILE A 177 3.20 -4.91 19.96
N SER A 178 2.89 -4.59 18.69
CA SER A 178 2.31 -3.30 18.28
C SER A 178 0.80 -3.34 17.97
N GLY A 179 0.20 -4.51 17.88
CA GLY A 179 -1.12 -4.72 17.27
C GLY A 179 -2.35 -4.27 18.04
N GLU A 180 -2.26 -3.86 19.30
CA GLU A 180 -3.43 -3.38 20.06
C GLU A 180 -3.73 -1.89 19.85
N GLY A 181 -2.75 -1.09 19.40
CA GLY A 181 -2.90 0.35 19.19
C GLY A 181 -3.46 0.77 17.82
N ASP A 182 -3.49 -0.15 16.86
CA ASP A 182 -3.81 0.19 15.45
C ASP A 182 -5.30 0.10 15.11
N ILE A 183 -6.14 -0.38 16.02
CA ILE A 183 -7.57 -0.64 15.78
C ILE A 183 -8.43 0.57 16.14
N GLU A 184 -7.95 1.50 16.97
CA GLU A 184 -8.74 2.60 17.50
C GLU A 184 -8.33 3.94 16.87
N PHE A 185 -9.33 4.74 16.50
CA PHE A 185 -9.11 6.12 16.09
C PHE A 185 -8.76 6.98 17.30
N LEU A 186 -7.53 7.49 17.32
CA LEU A 186 -6.98 8.25 18.45
C LEU A 186 -7.36 9.73 18.48
N GLY A 187 -8.20 10.17 17.52
CA GLY A 187 -8.50 11.57 17.27
C GLY A 187 -7.45 12.25 16.39
N GLU A 188 -7.88 13.25 15.62
CA GLU A 188 -7.05 13.88 14.59
C GLU A 188 -5.70 14.39 15.12
N GLU A 189 -5.65 14.86 16.37
CA GLU A 189 -4.43 15.41 16.98
C GLU A 189 -3.39 14.33 17.28
N ASN A 190 -3.81 13.08 17.45
CA ASN A 190 -2.94 11.95 17.77
C ASN A 190 -2.67 11.04 16.55
N GLU A 191 -3.41 11.24 15.45
CA GLU A 191 -3.17 10.52 14.20
C GLU A 191 -1.97 11.12 13.45
N TRP A 192 -0.85 10.44 13.47
CA TRP A 192 0.42 10.94 12.92
C TRP A 192 0.36 11.25 11.42
N LEU A 193 -0.41 10.48 10.65
CA LEU A 193 -0.60 10.76 9.23
C LEU A 193 -1.45 12.00 9.00
N VAL A 194 -2.49 12.24 9.80
CA VAL A 194 -3.25 13.49 9.76
C VAL A 194 -2.33 14.69 10.05
N GLN A 195 -1.49 14.58 11.09
CA GLN A 195 -0.51 15.63 11.43
C GLN A 195 0.52 15.84 10.30
N TYR A 196 0.93 14.77 9.63
CA TYR A 196 1.80 14.87 8.45
C TYR A 196 1.11 15.63 7.31
N CYS A 197 -0.14 15.29 7.00
CA CYS A 197 -0.93 15.94 5.95
C CYS A 197 -1.14 17.43 6.25
N LYS A 198 -1.51 17.78 7.48
CA LYS A 198 -1.67 19.20 7.90
C LYS A 198 -0.38 19.99 7.68
N ARG A 199 0.79 19.45 8.08
CA ARG A 199 2.09 20.12 7.82
C ARG A 199 2.43 20.21 6.33
N LYS A 200 1.98 19.26 5.50
CA LYS A 200 2.19 19.34 4.05
C LYS A 200 1.33 20.44 3.43
N LEU A 201 0.11 20.63 3.91
CA LEU A 201 -0.77 21.72 3.48
C LEU A 201 -0.22 23.11 3.77
N GLU A 202 0.60 23.27 4.82
CA GLU A 202 1.32 24.54 5.09
C GLU A 202 2.33 24.89 3.97
N GLN A 203 2.82 23.88 3.25
CA GLN A 203 3.84 24.03 2.20
C GLN A 203 3.24 24.07 0.81
N GLN A 204 2.25 23.25 0.55
CA GLN A 204 1.62 23.08 -0.76
C GLN A 204 0.20 22.53 -0.60
N HIS A 205 -0.73 23.05 -1.44
CA HIS A 205 -2.08 22.51 -1.50
C HIS A 205 -2.13 21.14 -2.16
N TYR A 206 -2.94 20.25 -1.57
CA TYR A 206 -3.39 18.98 -2.14
C TYR A 206 -4.89 18.83 -1.87
N ASP A 207 -5.65 18.45 -2.90
CA ASP A 207 -7.08 18.15 -2.76
C ASP A 207 -7.28 16.87 -1.95
N TYR A 208 -6.39 15.87 -2.17
CA TYR A 208 -6.46 14.59 -1.49
C TYR A 208 -5.10 14.08 -1.03
N PHE A 209 -5.11 13.47 0.17
CA PHE A 209 -4.02 12.68 0.72
C PHE A 209 -4.49 11.23 0.84
N VAL A 210 -3.83 10.29 0.15
CA VAL A 210 -4.25 8.88 0.13
C VAL A 210 -3.13 8.00 0.65
N PHE A 211 -3.38 7.33 1.77
CA PHE A 211 -2.40 6.50 2.46
C PHE A 211 -2.99 5.16 2.92
N GLY A 212 -2.11 4.20 3.24
CA GLY A 212 -2.38 2.97 3.96
C GLY A 212 -1.77 2.99 5.36
N HIS A 213 -1.11 1.90 5.74
CA HIS A 213 -0.28 1.73 6.94
C HIS A 213 -1.04 1.70 8.27
N ARG A 214 -2.10 2.49 8.42
CA ARG A 214 -2.85 2.62 9.67
C ARG A 214 -3.84 1.47 9.87
N HIS A 215 -4.10 0.66 8.85
CA HIS A 215 -5.07 -0.43 8.83
C HIS A 215 -6.51 -0.02 9.17
N LEU A 216 -6.74 1.22 9.51
CA LEU A 216 -8.05 1.76 9.88
C LEU A 216 -8.61 2.54 8.70
N PRO A 217 -9.79 2.18 8.15
CA PRO A 217 -10.42 2.95 7.09
C PRO A 217 -10.89 4.31 7.63
N LEU A 218 -10.30 5.39 7.12
CA LEU A 218 -10.57 6.75 7.57
C LEU A 218 -10.80 7.67 6.37
N GLU A 219 -11.77 8.56 6.49
CA GLU A 219 -11.97 9.67 5.59
C GLU A 219 -12.17 10.93 6.45
N ILE A 220 -11.19 11.84 6.44
CA ILE A 220 -11.12 12.97 7.35
C ILE A 220 -10.91 14.26 6.54
N PRO A 221 -11.85 15.21 6.57
CA PRO A 221 -11.64 16.54 6.01
C PRO A 221 -10.58 17.27 6.82
N LEU A 222 -9.51 17.71 6.16
CA LEU A 222 -8.42 18.47 6.80
C LEU A 222 -8.72 19.97 6.83
N ASN A 223 -9.46 20.43 5.82
CA ASN A 223 -10.03 21.78 5.68
C ASN A 223 -11.14 21.73 4.63
N GLU A 224 -11.66 22.90 4.19
CA GLU A 224 -12.75 23.01 3.22
C GLU A 224 -12.44 22.38 1.84
N ASN A 225 -11.14 22.29 1.47
CA ASN A 225 -10.71 21.88 0.12
C ASN A 225 -9.73 20.70 0.12
N SER A 226 -9.53 20.04 1.27
CA SER A 226 -8.53 18.98 1.39
C SER A 226 -9.02 17.84 2.25
N THR A 227 -8.90 16.61 1.77
CA THR A 227 -9.32 15.40 2.49
C THR A 227 -8.18 14.39 2.62
N TYR A 228 -8.06 13.80 3.80
CA TYR A 228 -7.22 12.63 4.05
C TYR A 228 -8.06 11.37 3.98
N LEU A 229 -7.61 10.38 3.22
CA LEU A 229 -8.20 9.06 3.12
C LEU A 229 -7.14 7.99 3.46
N ASN A 230 -7.47 7.13 4.43
CA ASN A 230 -6.75 5.88 4.64
C ASN A 230 -7.57 4.72 4.10
N THR A 231 -6.95 3.89 3.26
CA THR A 231 -7.65 2.80 2.58
C THR A 231 -8.07 1.65 3.49
N GLY A 232 -7.63 1.65 4.76
CA GLY A 232 -7.85 0.52 5.67
C GLY A 232 -6.98 -0.67 5.32
N ASP A 233 -7.53 -1.88 5.46
CA ASP A 233 -6.81 -3.12 5.20
C ASP A 233 -7.64 -4.18 4.46
N TRP A 234 -6.95 -5.25 4.03
CA TRP A 234 -7.57 -6.46 3.47
C TRP A 234 -7.61 -7.63 4.46
N ILE A 235 -7.35 -7.37 5.74
CA ILE A 235 -7.38 -8.36 6.83
C ILE A 235 -8.77 -8.39 7.47
N SER A 236 -9.26 -7.21 7.87
CA SER A 236 -10.47 -7.04 8.67
C SER A 236 -11.56 -6.25 7.95
N TYR A 237 -11.19 -5.18 7.25
CA TYR A 237 -12.14 -4.21 6.70
C TYR A 237 -12.48 -4.48 5.24
N PHE A 238 -11.52 -4.96 4.41
CA PHE A 238 -11.66 -5.15 2.96
C PHE A 238 -12.07 -3.87 2.25
N THR A 239 -11.45 -2.77 2.62
CA THR A 239 -11.75 -1.43 2.10
C THR A 239 -10.73 -0.97 1.07
N TYR A 240 -11.14 -0.03 0.23
CA TYR A 240 -10.34 0.54 -0.83
C TYR A 240 -10.84 1.96 -1.16
N GLY A 241 -9.98 2.81 -1.71
CA GLY A 241 -10.36 4.11 -2.25
C GLY A 241 -10.84 4.00 -3.69
N GLU A 242 -11.85 4.76 -4.06
CA GLU A 242 -12.38 4.91 -5.41
C GLU A 242 -12.48 6.39 -5.78
N PHE A 243 -11.82 6.79 -6.86
CA PHE A 243 -11.91 8.13 -7.43
C PHE A 243 -12.58 8.06 -8.80
N ASP A 244 -13.72 8.70 -8.95
CA ASP A 244 -14.56 8.66 -10.16
C ASP A 244 -14.25 9.74 -11.20
N GLY A 245 -13.15 10.50 -10.97
CA GLY A 245 -12.75 11.65 -11.78
C GLY A 245 -13.24 12.99 -11.21
N SER A 246 -14.12 12.98 -10.21
CA SER A 246 -14.67 14.17 -9.54
C SER A 246 -14.54 14.10 -8.03
N SER A 247 -14.69 12.93 -7.43
CA SER A 247 -14.68 12.74 -6.00
C SER A 247 -13.96 11.44 -5.61
N LEU A 248 -13.25 11.48 -4.49
CA LEU A 248 -12.65 10.31 -3.85
C LEU A 248 -13.56 9.83 -2.73
N SER A 249 -13.80 8.52 -2.65
CA SER A 249 -14.59 7.91 -1.58
C SER A 249 -14.03 6.57 -1.13
N LEU A 250 -14.25 6.23 0.13
CA LEU A 250 -13.92 4.94 0.69
C LEU A 250 -15.02 3.93 0.38
N LYS A 251 -14.64 2.73 -0.08
CA LYS A 251 -15.56 1.64 -0.43
C LYS A 251 -15.17 0.37 0.31
N LYS A 252 -16.14 -0.54 0.46
CA LYS A 252 -15.91 -1.88 1.03
C LYS A 252 -16.23 -2.96 0.01
N TYR A 253 -15.32 -3.92 -0.17
CA TYR A 253 -15.51 -5.06 -1.06
C TYR A 253 -16.29 -6.19 -0.37
N GLY A 254 -17.32 -6.70 -1.04
CA GLY A 254 -18.13 -7.83 -0.56
C GLY A 254 -19.22 -7.45 0.46
N SER A 255 -19.52 -6.17 0.67
CA SER A 255 -20.79 -5.76 1.23
C SER A 255 -21.83 -5.75 0.10
N SER A 256 -22.82 -6.66 0.15
CA SER A 256 -24.03 -6.48 -0.64
C SER A 256 -24.62 -5.10 -0.28
N PRO A 257 -25.12 -4.32 -1.24
CA PRO A 257 -25.93 -3.16 -0.88
C PRO A 257 -27.10 -3.69 -0.06
N ILE A 258 -27.29 -3.08 1.10
CA ILE A 258 -28.45 -3.29 1.97
C ILE A 258 -29.68 -2.76 1.27
#